data_33c3c8cb4436f196507f72b017bffdf0
#
_entry.id   33c3c8cb4436f196507f72b017bffdf0
#
_cell.length_a   1.000
_cell.length_b   1.000
_cell.length_c   1.000
_cell.angle_alpha   90.00
_cell.angle_beta   90.00
_cell.angle_gamma   90.00
#
_symmetry.space_group_name_H-M   'P 1'
#
loop_
_entity.id
_entity.type
_entity.pdbx_description
1 polymer ?
#
loop_
_entity_poly.entity_id
_entity_poly.type
_entity_poly.pdbx_seq_one_letter_code
_entity_poly.pdbx_strand_id
1 'polypeptide(L)'
;MADATLFDDTFTLTDLNNQKYDRVSRVTATSADSQTILSLDINHEIYPLAVGETVQVVLASTLNLDGTKEEAGKGWREKGAEENSLADMFDYVCWGKVYRFEEGEGENIKVYVSFGGLLLYLEGPYKKLTPLRIDYVYLLIKK
;
A
#
# COMPACT_ATOMS: atom_id res chain seq x y z
N MET A 1 -4.12 -0.46 20.79
CA MET A 1 -3.54 -0.28 19.49
C MET A 1 -4.48 -0.77 18.40
N ALA A 2 -4.59 -0.01 17.36
CA ALA A 2 -5.46 -0.40 16.26
C ALA A 2 -4.89 -1.62 15.54
N ASP A 3 -5.73 -2.61 15.31
CA ASP A 3 -5.34 -3.80 14.55
C ASP A 3 -5.64 -3.63 13.06
N ALA A 4 -5.86 -2.39 12.63
CA ALA A 4 -6.15 -2.10 11.24
C ALA A 4 -4.94 -2.26 10.33
N THR A 5 -3.75 -2.07 10.86
CA THR A 5 -2.53 -2.14 10.06
C THR A 5 -2.19 -3.60 9.76
N LEU A 6 -2.22 -3.95 8.48
CA LEU A 6 -1.94 -5.30 8.03
C LEU A 6 -0.49 -5.46 7.56
N PHE A 7 0.13 -4.38 7.13
CA PHE A 7 1.50 -4.36 6.67
C PHE A 7 2.05 -2.95 6.83
N ASP A 8 3.27 -2.84 7.30
CA ASP A 8 3.95 -1.55 7.49
C ASP A 8 5.44 -1.76 7.32
N ASP A 9 6.03 -1.08 6.36
CA ASP A 9 7.48 -1.16 6.15
C ASP A 9 7.97 0.09 5.43
N THR A 10 9.26 0.32 5.52
CA THR A 10 9.92 1.45 4.86
C THR A 10 10.68 0.94 3.66
N PHE A 11 10.50 1.61 2.52
CA PHE A 11 11.08 1.20 1.25
C PHE A 11 11.92 2.32 0.65
N THR A 12 12.99 1.94 -0.02
CA THR A 12 13.81 2.85 -0.82
C THR A 12 13.57 2.55 -2.29
N LEU A 13 13.24 3.57 -3.06
CA LEU A 13 12.98 3.41 -4.48
C LEU A 13 14.27 3.09 -5.23
N THR A 14 14.26 1.99 -5.96
CA THR A 14 15.41 1.53 -6.73
C THR A 14 15.25 1.73 -8.23
N ASP A 15 14.02 1.85 -8.71
CA ASP A 15 13.76 2.04 -10.12
C ASP A 15 12.43 2.78 -10.32
N LEU A 16 12.34 3.47 -11.44
CA LEU A 16 11.13 4.23 -11.80
C LEU A 16 10.95 4.13 -13.30
N ASN A 17 9.80 3.60 -13.73
CA ASN A 17 9.46 3.51 -15.14
C ASN A 17 8.17 4.31 -15.39
N ASN A 18 8.29 5.43 -16.10
CA ASN A 18 7.17 6.29 -16.41
C ASN A 18 6.80 6.29 -17.90
N GLN A 19 7.24 5.27 -18.63
CA GLN A 19 7.02 5.21 -20.08
C GLN A 19 5.73 4.51 -20.48
N LYS A 20 5.12 3.74 -19.59
CA LYS A 20 3.95 2.94 -19.92
C LYS A 20 2.66 3.75 -20.07
N TYR A 21 2.49 4.75 -19.23
CA TYR A 21 1.25 5.52 -19.18
C TYR A 21 1.57 7.00 -18.96
N ASP A 22 0.70 7.87 -19.42
CA ASP A 22 0.94 9.31 -19.37
C ASP A 22 1.07 9.85 -17.94
N ARG A 23 0.28 9.31 -17.01
CA ARG A 23 0.21 9.83 -15.65
C ARG A 23 0.63 8.83 -14.59
N VAL A 24 0.99 7.65 -15.01
CA VAL A 24 1.28 6.55 -14.11
C VAL A 24 2.72 6.11 -14.28
N SER A 25 3.43 6.01 -13.19
CA SER A 25 4.79 5.46 -13.16
C SER A 25 4.76 4.16 -12.38
N ARG A 26 5.53 3.19 -12.83
CA ARG A 26 5.77 1.98 -12.06
C ARG A 26 7.06 2.15 -11.28
N VAL A 27 6.94 2.15 -9.97
CA VAL A 27 8.09 2.26 -9.09
C VAL A 27 8.44 0.88 -8.56
N THR A 28 9.74 0.63 -8.40
CA THR A 28 10.24 -0.57 -7.73
C THR A 28 11.03 -0.12 -6.52
N ALA A 29 10.82 -0.78 -5.40
CA ALA A 29 11.46 -0.40 -4.15
C ALA A 29 11.80 -1.63 -3.33
N THR A 30 12.78 -1.48 -2.46
CA THR A 30 13.24 -2.55 -1.58
C THR A 30 13.13 -2.07 -0.14
N SER A 31 12.66 -2.95 0.76
CA SER A 31 12.53 -2.61 2.16
C SER A 31 13.91 -2.37 2.80
N ALA A 32 13.90 -1.68 3.94
CA ALA A 32 15.13 -1.32 4.65
C ALA A 32 15.95 -2.55 5.03
N ASP A 33 15.32 -3.68 5.32
CA ASP A 33 16.01 -4.92 5.65
C ASP A 33 16.31 -5.78 4.43
N SER A 34 16.00 -5.29 3.23
CA SER A 34 16.22 -5.98 1.94
C SER A 34 15.46 -7.29 1.78
N GLN A 35 14.47 -7.55 2.63
CA GLN A 35 13.71 -8.80 2.58
C GLN A 35 12.45 -8.72 1.73
N THR A 36 11.93 -7.52 1.52
CA THR A 36 10.68 -7.32 0.78
C THR A 36 10.92 -6.44 -0.43
N ILE A 37 10.35 -6.85 -1.55
CA ILE A 37 10.40 -6.07 -2.79
C ILE A 37 8.98 -5.61 -3.11
N LEU A 38 8.87 -4.36 -3.54
CA LEU A 38 7.60 -3.75 -3.90
C LEU A 38 7.68 -3.23 -5.32
N SER A 39 6.60 -3.45 -6.08
CA SER A 39 6.40 -2.81 -7.37
C SER A 39 5.02 -2.19 -7.34
N LEU A 40 4.91 -0.91 -7.66
CA LEU A 40 3.69 -0.14 -7.47
C LEU A 40 3.45 0.81 -8.62
N ASP A 41 2.24 0.79 -9.17
CA ASP A 41 1.79 1.80 -10.10
C ASP A 41 1.28 3.00 -9.31
N ILE A 42 1.89 4.15 -9.52
CA ILE A 42 1.55 5.36 -8.78
C ILE A 42 1.20 6.49 -9.77
N ASN A 43 0.25 7.31 -9.39
CA ASN A 43 -0.08 8.49 -10.17
C ASN A 43 0.95 9.58 -9.85
N HIS A 44 1.94 9.74 -10.72
CA HIS A 44 3.06 10.65 -10.46
C HIS A 44 2.68 12.12 -10.58
N GLU A 45 1.53 12.44 -11.12
CA GLU A 45 1.06 13.82 -11.13
C GLU A 45 0.58 14.24 -9.74
N ILE A 46 -0.04 13.31 -9.03
CA ILE A 46 -0.55 13.56 -7.68
C ILE A 46 0.56 13.42 -6.65
N TYR A 47 1.40 12.43 -6.83
CA TYR A 47 2.44 12.11 -5.85
C TYR A 47 3.73 11.71 -6.56
N PRO A 48 4.56 12.68 -6.92
CA PRO A 48 5.81 12.39 -7.63
C PRO A 48 6.83 11.74 -6.70
N LEU A 49 7.47 10.69 -7.21
CA LEU A 49 8.53 9.97 -6.51
C LEU A 49 9.76 9.90 -7.40
N ALA A 50 10.93 9.78 -6.78
CA ALA A 50 12.19 9.65 -7.50
C ALA A 50 13.02 8.51 -6.93
N VAL A 51 13.88 7.95 -7.78
CA VAL A 51 14.82 6.92 -7.35
C VAL A 51 15.71 7.46 -6.24
N GLY A 52 15.88 6.64 -5.21
CA GLY A 52 16.65 7.01 -4.03
C GLY A 52 15.82 7.57 -2.88
N GLU A 53 14.57 7.94 -3.14
CA GLU A 53 13.69 8.39 -2.06
C GLU A 53 13.25 7.21 -1.20
N THR A 54 13.03 7.51 0.08
CA THR A 54 12.56 6.54 1.05
C THR A 54 11.12 6.87 1.42
N VAL A 55 10.25 5.87 1.40
CA VAL A 55 8.85 6.05 1.73
C VAL A 55 8.41 4.98 2.72
N GLN A 56 7.46 5.32 3.58
CA GLN A 56 6.77 4.37 4.41
C GLN A 56 5.51 3.92 3.68
N VAL A 57 5.32 2.61 3.58
CA VAL A 57 4.17 2.01 2.91
C VAL A 57 3.38 1.19 3.92
N VAL A 58 2.10 1.49 4.03
CA VAL A 58 1.20 0.82 4.96
C VAL A 58 0.00 0.28 4.20
N LEU A 59 -0.39 -0.94 4.51
CA LEU A 59 -1.66 -1.51 4.07
C LEU A 59 -2.52 -1.70 5.31
N ALA A 60 -3.74 -1.18 5.25
CA ALA A 60 -4.64 -1.20 6.39
C ALA A 60 -6.04 -1.63 5.98
N SER A 61 -6.75 -2.26 6.91
CA SER A 61 -8.11 -2.71 6.65
C SER A 61 -9.15 -1.59 6.84
N THR A 62 -8.77 -0.54 7.54
CA THR A 62 -9.65 0.61 7.78
C THR A 62 -8.80 1.86 7.97
N LEU A 63 -9.40 3.03 7.74
CA LEU A 63 -8.76 4.30 8.02
C LEU A 63 -9.06 4.82 9.42
N ASN A 64 -9.90 4.14 10.18
CA ASN A 64 -10.23 4.54 11.54
C ASN A 64 -9.06 4.25 12.48
N LEU A 65 -8.68 5.25 13.25
CA LEU A 65 -7.54 5.12 14.16
C LEU A 65 -7.77 4.11 15.27
N ASP A 66 -9.02 3.86 15.63
CA ASP A 66 -9.37 2.89 16.66
C ASP A 66 -9.49 1.46 16.14
N GLY A 67 -9.24 1.25 14.84
CA GLY A 67 -9.34 -0.06 14.23
C GLY A 67 -10.75 -0.50 13.88
N THR A 68 -11.75 0.33 14.11
CA THR A 68 -13.13 0.00 13.79
C THR A 68 -13.33 -0.06 12.29
N LYS A 69 -13.91 -1.15 11.81
CA LYS A 69 -14.17 -1.32 10.39
C LYS A 69 -15.31 -0.44 9.94
N GLU A 70 -15.17 0.11 8.74
CA GLU A 70 -16.27 0.89 8.15
C GLU A 70 -17.43 -0.03 7.79
N GLU A 71 -18.64 0.48 7.93
CA GLU A 71 -19.81 -0.29 7.58
C GLU A 71 -19.93 -0.42 6.07
N ALA A 72 -20.31 -1.61 5.63
CA ALA A 72 -20.59 -1.86 4.23
C ALA A 72 -21.75 -0.99 3.77
N GLY A 73 -21.63 -0.45 2.59
CA GLY A 73 -22.70 0.37 2.00
C GLY A 73 -22.62 1.85 2.32
N LYS A 74 -21.83 2.23 3.30
CA LYS A 74 -21.63 3.65 3.57
C LYS A 74 -20.59 4.28 2.65
N GLY A 75 -19.67 3.47 2.14
CA GLY A 75 -18.61 3.94 1.30
C GLY A 75 -17.83 5.07 1.95
N TRP A 76 -17.34 5.97 1.13
CA TRP A 76 -16.66 7.15 1.63
C TRP A 76 -17.71 8.11 2.21
N ARG A 77 -17.47 8.57 3.41
CA ARG A 77 -18.34 9.57 4.01
C ARG A 77 -17.50 10.74 4.50
N GLU A 78 -18.11 11.90 4.52
CA GLU A 78 -17.47 13.06 5.08
C GLU A 78 -17.36 12.92 6.59
N LYS A 79 -16.19 13.20 7.10
CA LYS A 79 -15.96 13.23 8.53
C LYS A 79 -16.01 14.66 9.01
N GLY A 80 -16.44 14.83 10.24
CA GLY A 80 -16.36 16.12 10.87
C GLY A 80 -14.90 16.59 10.96
N ALA A 81 -14.73 17.89 11.00
CA ALA A 81 -13.38 18.47 11.02
C ALA A 81 -12.57 18.01 12.24
N GLU A 82 -13.23 17.66 13.30
CA GLU A 82 -12.58 17.19 14.53
C GLU A 82 -12.22 15.71 14.50
N GLU A 83 -12.69 14.96 13.51
CA GLU A 83 -12.35 13.55 13.41
C GLU A 83 -11.05 13.38 12.62
N ASN A 84 -10.12 12.65 13.20
CA ASN A 84 -8.89 12.28 12.53
C ASN A 84 -9.00 10.85 12.01
N SER A 85 -8.35 10.61 10.89
CA SER A 85 -8.24 9.27 10.36
C SER A 85 -6.79 8.94 10.06
N LEU A 86 -6.53 7.67 9.81
CA LEU A 86 -5.20 7.23 9.42
C LEU A 86 -4.72 7.96 8.15
N ALA A 87 -5.64 8.29 7.26
CA ALA A 87 -5.32 9.01 6.02
C ALA A 87 -4.69 10.38 6.29
N ASP A 88 -5.03 11.02 7.40
CA ASP A 88 -4.49 12.34 7.72
C ASP A 88 -2.99 12.32 8.00
N MET A 89 -2.45 11.15 8.28
CA MET A 89 -1.05 10.97 8.62
C MET A 89 -0.18 10.60 7.42
N PHE A 90 -0.80 10.45 6.25
CA PHE A 90 -0.09 10.00 5.05
C PHE A 90 -0.34 10.93 3.88
N ASP A 91 0.59 10.90 2.93
CA ASP A 91 0.56 11.80 1.77
C ASP A 91 -0.26 11.28 0.61
N TYR A 92 -0.35 9.96 0.48
CA TYR A 92 -0.99 9.31 -0.67
C TYR A 92 -1.79 8.11 -0.16
N VAL A 93 -3.06 8.10 -0.47
CA VAL A 93 -3.97 7.06 0.02
C VAL A 93 -4.81 6.54 -1.14
N CYS A 94 -4.82 5.22 -1.29
CA CYS A 94 -5.65 4.54 -2.29
C CYS A 94 -6.43 3.41 -1.64
N TRP A 95 -7.56 3.05 -2.24
CA TRP A 95 -8.39 1.94 -1.79
C TRP A 95 -8.48 0.91 -2.90
N GLY A 96 -8.30 -0.34 -2.56
CA GLY A 96 -8.32 -1.41 -3.54
C GLY A 96 -8.54 -2.76 -2.91
N LYS A 97 -8.21 -3.80 -3.65
CA LYS A 97 -8.47 -5.17 -3.22
C LYS A 97 -7.28 -6.06 -3.50
N VAL A 98 -6.90 -6.84 -2.48
CA VAL A 98 -5.97 -7.95 -2.66
C VAL A 98 -6.70 -9.02 -3.44
N TYR A 99 -6.17 -9.41 -4.59
CA TYR A 99 -6.88 -10.32 -5.47
C TYR A 99 -6.13 -11.64 -5.72
N ARG A 100 -4.86 -11.71 -5.32
CA ARG A 100 -4.07 -12.90 -5.63
C ARG A 100 -2.90 -13.06 -4.68
N PHE A 101 -2.64 -14.32 -4.32
CA PHE A 101 -1.43 -14.73 -3.62
C PHE A 101 -0.75 -15.79 -4.45
N GLU A 102 0.60 -15.78 -4.46
CA GLU A 102 1.39 -16.82 -5.11
C GLU A 102 2.55 -17.20 -4.21
N GLU A 103 3.08 -18.38 -4.41
CA GLU A 103 4.30 -18.80 -3.73
C GLU A 103 5.50 -18.14 -4.40
N GLY A 104 6.43 -17.66 -3.57
CA GLY A 104 7.71 -17.16 -4.04
C GLY A 104 8.80 -18.18 -3.76
N GLU A 105 10.02 -17.72 -3.75
CA GLU A 105 11.17 -18.58 -3.44
C GLU A 105 11.34 -18.74 -1.93
N GLY A 106 11.63 -19.97 -1.50
CA GLY A 106 11.87 -20.27 -0.10
C GLY A 106 10.63 -19.98 0.72
N GLU A 107 10.76 -19.12 1.73
CA GLU A 107 9.66 -18.74 2.60
C GLU A 107 8.92 -17.51 2.14
N ASN A 108 9.23 -17.00 0.96
CA ASN A 108 8.58 -15.81 0.43
C ASN A 108 7.24 -16.11 -0.18
N ILE A 109 6.34 -15.14 -0.13
CA ILE A 109 5.07 -15.17 -0.87
C ILE A 109 4.94 -13.89 -1.68
N LYS A 110 4.08 -13.95 -2.67
CA LYS A 110 3.78 -12.82 -3.56
C LYS A 110 2.35 -12.40 -3.34
N VAL A 111 2.12 -11.10 -3.20
CA VAL A 111 0.79 -10.55 -2.99
C VAL A 111 0.50 -9.53 -4.08
N TYR A 112 -0.68 -9.61 -4.67
CA TYR A 112 -1.11 -8.72 -5.73
C TYR A 112 -2.34 -7.96 -5.29
N VAL A 113 -2.31 -6.64 -5.45
CA VAL A 113 -3.40 -5.74 -5.06
C VAL A 113 -3.75 -4.85 -6.24
N SER A 114 -5.03 -4.60 -6.46
CA SER A 114 -5.49 -3.69 -7.51
C SER A 114 -6.22 -2.51 -6.89
N PHE A 115 -5.81 -1.31 -7.31
CA PHE A 115 -6.42 -0.05 -6.88
C PHE A 115 -7.04 0.62 -8.11
N GLY A 116 -8.18 0.07 -8.57
CA GLY A 116 -8.84 0.61 -9.73
C GLY A 116 -8.03 0.49 -11.02
N GLY A 117 -7.27 -0.59 -11.16
CA GLY A 117 -6.42 -0.81 -12.31
C GLY A 117 -4.94 -0.47 -12.10
N LEU A 118 -4.63 0.28 -11.05
CA LEU A 118 -3.24 0.48 -10.64
C LEU A 118 -2.83 -0.70 -9.76
N LEU A 119 -1.69 -1.28 -10.06
CA LEU A 119 -1.29 -2.54 -9.44
C LEU A 119 -0.19 -2.35 -8.41
N LEU A 120 -0.29 -3.12 -7.33
CA LEU A 120 0.75 -3.25 -6.33
C LEU A 120 1.18 -4.72 -6.27
N TYR A 121 2.47 -4.95 -6.27
CA TYR A 121 3.07 -6.26 -6.12
C TYR A 121 4.01 -6.22 -4.93
N LEU A 122 3.85 -7.16 -4.02
CA LEU A 122 4.76 -7.33 -2.88
C LEU A 122 5.29 -8.75 -2.89
N GLU A 123 6.60 -8.88 -2.69
CA GLU A 123 7.21 -10.19 -2.49
C GLU A 123 8.12 -10.11 -1.27
N GLY A 124 7.88 -10.97 -0.30
CA GLY A 124 8.68 -10.98 0.91
C GLY A 124 8.36 -12.16 1.81
N PRO A 125 8.96 -12.18 2.99
CA PRO A 125 8.77 -13.30 3.92
C PRO A 125 7.31 -13.49 4.28
N TYR A 126 6.88 -14.72 4.26
CA TYR A 126 5.53 -15.11 4.63
C TYR A 126 5.09 -14.46 5.96
N LYS A 127 5.99 -14.40 6.94
CA LYS A 127 5.67 -13.85 8.25
C LYS A 127 5.23 -12.39 8.20
N LYS A 128 5.80 -11.60 7.29
CA LYS A 128 5.45 -10.19 7.17
C LYS A 128 4.11 -9.98 6.46
N LEU A 129 3.74 -10.89 5.58
CA LEU A 129 2.58 -10.73 4.72
C LEU A 129 1.38 -11.55 5.17
N THR A 130 1.54 -12.33 6.24
CA THR A 130 0.49 -13.19 6.81
C THR A 130 -0.82 -12.47 7.13
N PRO A 131 -0.82 -11.23 7.64
CA PRO A 131 -2.08 -10.56 7.96
C PRO A 131 -2.93 -10.20 6.75
N LEU A 132 -2.36 -10.19 5.55
CA LEU A 132 -3.11 -9.83 4.35
C LEU A 132 -4.04 -10.97 3.94
N ARG A 133 -5.22 -10.61 3.45
CA ARG A 133 -6.25 -11.54 2.99
C ARG A 133 -6.76 -11.10 1.64
N ILE A 134 -7.47 -11.97 0.94
CA ILE A 134 -8.22 -11.57 -0.26
C ILE A 134 -9.40 -10.72 0.22
N ASP A 135 -9.18 -9.44 0.32
CA ASP A 135 -10.15 -8.48 0.84
C ASP A 135 -9.72 -7.07 0.44
N TYR A 136 -10.57 -6.11 0.73
CA TYR A 136 -10.28 -4.71 0.46
C TYR A 136 -9.27 -4.16 1.46
N VAL A 137 -8.40 -3.30 0.96
CA VAL A 137 -7.37 -2.67 1.79
C VAL A 137 -7.18 -1.22 1.35
N TYR A 138 -6.65 -0.42 2.26
CA TYR A 138 -6.16 0.93 1.97
C TYR A 138 -4.64 0.87 1.84
N LEU A 139 -4.13 1.56 0.83
CA LEU A 139 -2.69 1.77 0.67
C LEU A 139 -2.40 3.20 1.12
N LEU A 140 -1.45 3.34 2.03
CA LEU A 140 -1.06 4.64 2.58
C LEU A 140 0.44 4.79 2.44
N ILE A 141 0.87 5.91 1.88
CA ILE A 141 2.30 6.18 1.65
C ILE A 141 2.63 7.56 2.16
N LYS A 142 3.79 7.69 2.78
CA LYS A 142 4.38 8.99 3.12
C LYS A 142 5.89 8.94 2.99
N LYS A 143 6.47 10.09 2.71
CA LYS A 143 7.92 10.26 2.67
C LYS A 143 8.51 10.50 4.05
#